data_e813360d2c9588e15b6d5b31b166afb3
#
_entry.id   e813360d2c9588e15b6d5b31b166afb3
#
_cell.length_a   1.000
_cell.length_b   1.000
_cell.length_c   1.000
_cell.angle_alpha   90.00
_cell.angle_beta   90.00
_cell.angle_gamma   90.00
#
_symmetry.space_group_name_H-M   'P 1'
#
loop_
_entity.id
_entity.type
_entity.pdbx_description
1 polymer ?
#
loop_
_entity_poly.entity_id
_entity_poly.type
_entity_poly.pdbx_seq_one_letter_code
_entity_poly.pdbx_strand_id
1 'polypeptide(L)'
;MKVKEIKEMSSSGLEQNVVSESPKMRSGRLVYGLYHGIKTYQLVFTKIIKDTLDYSRLVDEVNYYFLRDEPYYLYRDFRKKADRVDLPKKRAKVFTKSIDHQKNGLKVEFTAKLESYELPYEEDTEVQRVTWTATHSWHNKGGHRLDPRYCPMKMTITVSGSGAELKVLFNGQPYFWYKKSVKQGDIFIIDGTDVEKNRYNCFEDCHKQTSFLKTGNNRIDIQGASCEALFEYRLLYL
;
A
#
# COMPACT_ATOMS: atom_id res chain seq x y z
N MET A 1 14.95 -12.95 18.01
CA MET A 1 14.84 -14.33 17.47
C MET A 1 15.53 -14.38 16.10
N LYS A 2 16.56 -15.23 15.89
CA LYS A 2 16.99 -15.56 14.52
C LYS A 2 16.25 -16.83 14.12
N VAL A 3 15.16 -16.67 13.38
CA VAL A 3 14.56 -17.81 12.66
C VAL A 3 15.55 -18.18 11.58
N LYS A 4 16.22 -19.33 11.72
CA LYS A 4 17.24 -19.77 10.77
C LYS A 4 16.64 -20.15 9.42
N GLU A 5 15.37 -20.53 9.37
CA GLU A 5 14.73 -20.98 8.15
C GLU A 5 13.21 -20.90 8.28
N ILE A 6 12.58 -20.18 7.39
CA ILE A 6 11.12 -20.28 7.15
C ILE A 6 10.99 -21.41 6.12
N LYS A 7 10.38 -22.52 6.51
CA LYS A 7 10.20 -23.67 5.63
C LYS A 7 9.23 -23.38 4.52
N GLU A 8 8.15 -22.67 4.85
CA GLU A 8 7.08 -22.38 3.93
C GLU A 8 6.46 -21.04 4.27
N MET A 9 6.23 -20.25 3.23
CA MET A 9 5.39 -19.07 3.28
C MET A 9 4.39 -19.19 2.15
N SER A 10 3.13 -19.38 2.52
CA SER A 10 2.01 -19.35 1.58
C SER A 10 1.15 -18.11 1.82
N SER A 11 0.49 -17.65 0.77
CA SER A 11 -0.54 -16.63 0.89
C SER A 11 -1.79 -17.12 0.17
N SER A 12 -2.97 -16.81 0.71
CA SER A 12 -4.22 -17.04 -0.02
C SER A 12 -4.24 -16.18 -1.29
N GLY A 13 -4.84 -16.69 -2.33
CA GLY A 13 -5.27 -15.86 -3.45
C GLY A 13 -6.23 -14.77 -2.95
N LEU A 14 -6.23 -13.62 -3.63
CA LEU A 14 -7.22 -12.58 -3.35
C LEU A 14 -8.58 -13.05 -3.86
N GLU A 15 -9.52 -13.20 -2.94
CA GLU A 15 -10.92 -13.39 -3.32
C GLU A 15 -11.48 -12.07 -3.84
N GLN A 16 -12.05 -12.11 -5.04
CA GLN A 16 -12.75 -10.97 -5.61
C GLN A 16 -14.22 -11.06 -5.23
N ASN A 17 -14.64 -10.20 -4.33
CA ASN A 17 -16.03 -10.11 -3.92
C ASN A 17 -16.81 -9.19 -4.87
N VAL A 18 -17.92 -9.70 -5.40
CA VAL A 18 -18.80 -8.98 -6.33
C VAL A 18 -20.06 -8.55 -5.61
N VAL A 19 -20.21 -7.24 -5.43
CA VAL A 19 -21.49 -6.70 -4.96
C VAL A 19 -22.43 -6.58 -6.16
N SER A 20 -23.44 -7.42 -6.19
CA SER A 20 -24.34 -7.47 -7.34
C SER A 20 -25.76 -7.89 -6.96
N GLU A 21 -26.72 -7.53 -7.78
CA GLU A 21 -28.12 -7.88 -7.66
C GLU A 21 -28.65 -8.45 -8.97
N SER A 22 -29.53 -9.46 -8.88
CA SER A 22 -30.23 -10.03 -10.03
C SER A 22 -31.67 -9.49 -10.03
N PRO A 23 -32.03 -8.56 -10.92
CA PRO A 23 -33.38 -8.01 -10.97
C PRO A 23 -34.40 -9.10 -11.33
N LYS A 24 -35.54 -9.11 -10.64
CA LYS A 24 -36.59 -10.16 -10.79
C LYS A 24 -37.19 -10.29 -12.19
N MET A 25 -36.97 -9.34 -13.09
CA MET A 25 -37.61 -9.31 -14.42
C MET A 25 -36.64 -9.04 -15.58
N ARG A 26 -35.34 -9.18 -15.36
CA ARG A 26 -34.32 -9.01 -16.43
C ARG A 26 -33.31 -10.14 -16.43
N SER A 27 -32.94 -10.60 -17.61
CA SER A 27 -31.79 -11.49 -17.76
C SER A 27 -30.51 -10.72 -17.46
N GLY A 28 -29.68 -11.23 -16.57
CA GLY A 28 -28.40 -10.66 -16.25
C GLY A 28 -28.24 -10.25 -14.79
N ARG A 29 -27.05 -9.78 -14.46
CA ARG A 29 -26.61 -9.40 -13.12
C ARG A 29 -26.18 -7.93 -13.14
N LEU A 30 -26.73 -7.10 -12.25
CA LEU A 30 -26.23 -5.76 -12.02
C LEU A 30 -25.06 -5.83 -11.05
N VAL A 31 -23.88 -5.38 -11.48
CA VAL A 31 -22.67 -5.34 -10.65
C VAL A 31 -22.50 -3.92 -10.12
N TYR A 32 -22.63 -3.75 -8.82
CA TYR A 32 -22.47 -2.46 -8.14
C TYR A 32 -21.01 -2.17 -7.77
N GLY A 33 -20.21 -3.21 -7.56
CA GLY A 33 -18.80 -3.04 -7.22
C GLY A 33 -18.04 -4.37 -7.15
N LEU A 34 -16.75 -4.22 -7.26
CA LEU A 34 -15.77 -5.29 -7.04
C LEU A 34 -14.83 -4.83 -5.93
N TYR A 35 -14.62 -5.65 -4.93
CA TYR A 35 -13.62 -5.40 -3.90
C TYR A 35 -12.84 -6.66 -3.58
N HIS A 36 -11.61 -6.46 -3.10
CA HIS A 36 -10.75 -7.56 -2.70
C HIS A 36 -10.96 -7.89 -1.22
N GLY A 37 -11.03 -9.17 -0.92
CA GLY A 37 -11.14 -9.67 0.44
C GLY A 37 -9.83 -9.59 1.23
N ILE A 38 -9.84 -10.08 2.45
CA ILE A 38 -8.66 -10.17 3.32
C ILE A 38 -7.65 -11.14 2.70
N LYS A 39 -6.37 -10.75 2.66
CA LYS A 39 -5.27 -11.63 2.28
C LYS A 39 -4.70 -12.30 3.53
N THR A 40 -4.58 -13.62 3.50
CA THR A 40 -3.99 -14.38 4.59
C THR A 40 -2.59 -14.86 4.24
N TYR A 41 -1.74 -14.93 5.25
CA TYR A 41 -0.37 -15.44 5.12
C TYR A 41 -0.17 -16.53 6.16
N GLN A 42 0.49 -17.61 5.77
CA GLN A 42 0.88 -18.67 6.67
C GLN A 42 2.40 -18.80 6.67
N LEU A 43 2.99 -18.71 7.85
CA LEU A 43 4.43 -18.88 8.06
C LEU A 43 4.66 -20.17 8.84
N VAL A 44 5.42 -21.10 8.26
CA VAL A 44 5.82 -22.34 8.92
C VAL A 44 7.32 -22.30 9.15
N PHE A 45 7.74 -22.44 10.41
CA PHE A 45 9.16 -22.48 10.76
C PHE A 45 9.42 -23.48 11.88
N THR A 46 10.63 -23.99 11.95
CA THR A 46 11.03 -25.00 12.95
C THR A 46 12.23 -24.56 13.73
N LYS A 47 12.29 -25.02 14.98
CA LYS A 47 13.45 -24.90 15.85
C LYS A 47 13.73 -26.20 16.60
N ILE A 48 15.00 -26.46 16.85
CA ILE A 48 15.44 -27.55 17.72
C ILE A 48 15.65 -26.96 19.11
N ILE A 49 15.06 -27.59 20.11
CA ILE A 49 15.17 -27.25 21.53
C ILE A 49 16.11 -28.24 22.23
N LYS A 50 16.67 -27.83 23.36
CA LYS A 50 17.56 -28.68 24.16
C LYS A 50 16.79 -29.47 25.21
N ASP A 51 15.81 -28.85 25.86
CA ASP A 51 15.03 -29.39 26.96
C ASP A 51 13.63 -28.73 27.04
N THR A 52 12.87 -29.06 28.08
CA THR A 52 11.51 -28.53 28.31
C THR A 52 11.52 -27.04 28.68
N LEU A 53 12.56 -26.57 29.38
CA LEU A 53 12.67 -25.15 29.72
C LEU A 53 12.96 -24.30 28.49
N ASP A 54 13.81 -24.80 27.59
CA ASP A 54 14.09 -24.16 26.30
C ASP A 54 12.83 -24.09 25.41
N TYR A 55 11.97 -25.12 25.49
CA TYR A 55 10.67 -25.12 24.83
C TYR A 55 9.76 -24.00 25.35
N SER A 56 9.57 -23.87 26.67
CA SER A 56 8.71 -22.83 27.25
C SER A 56 9.21 -21.44 26.86
N ARG A 57 10.51 -21.19 27.02
CA ARG A 57 11.12 -19.90 26.60
C ARG A 57 10.92 -19.60 25.12
N LEU A 58 11.02 -20.64 24.28
CA LEU A 58 10.82 -20.47 22.84
C LEU A 58 9.38 -20.11 22.50
N VAL A 59 8.40 -20.72 23.15
CA VAL A 59 6.97 -20.37 22.97
C VAL A 59 6.72 -18.93 23.37
N ASP A 60 7.23 -18.51 24.54
CA ASP A 60 7.09 -17.12 25.01
C ASP A 60 7.76 -16.14 24.04
N GLU A 61 8.96 -16.47 23.54
CA GLU A 61 9.67 -15.65 22.57
C GLU A 61 8.88 -15.51 21.25
N VAL A 62 8.30 -16.58 20.73
CA VAL A 62 7.49 -16.56 19.52
C VAL A 62 6.22 -15.73 19.74
N ASN A 63 5.53 -15.92 20.85
CA ASN A 63 4.35 -15.14 21.19
C ASN A 63 4.69 -13.64 21.28
N TYR A 64 5.78 -13.28 21.94
CA TYR A 64 6.24 -11.88 22.06
C TYR A 64 6.49 -11.22 20.70
N TYR A 65 7.04 -11.94 19.71
CA TYR A 65 7.32 -11.37 18.40
C TYR A 65 6.09 -11.29 17.49
N PHE A 66 5.16 -12.22 17.59
CA PHE A 66 4.02 -12.32 16.69
C PHE A 66 2.70 -11.81 17.28
N LEU A 67 2.40 -12.07 18.55
CA LEU A 67 1.17 -11.61 19.20
C LEU A 67 1.38 -10.18 19.73
N ARG A 68 1.24 -9.23 18.84
CA ARG A 68 1.36 -7.79 19.15
C ARG A 68 -0.02 -7.16 19.18
N ASP A 69 -0.18 -6.15 20.03
CA ASP A 69 -1.41 -5.36 20.10
C ASP A 69 -1.60 -4.46 18.87
N GLU A 70 -0.49 -4.18 18.16
CA GLU A 70 -0.49 -3.33 16.97
C GLU A 70 -0.12 -4.12 15.71
N PRO A 71 -0.69 -3.75 14.54
CA PRO A 71 -0.30 -4.34 13.26
C PRO A 71 1.16 -4.03 12.94
N TYR A 72 1.82 -4.92 12.24
CA TYR A 72 3.23 -4.82 11.90
C TYR A 72 3.48 -5.17 10.43
N TYR A 73 4.69 -4.89 9.94
CA TYR A 73 5.05 -5.18 8.56
C TYR A 73 5.71 -6.57 8.42
N LEU A 74 5.12 -7.38 7.55
CA LEU A 74 5.72 -8.61 7.04
C LEU A 74 6.52 -8.28 5.77
N TYR A 75 7.84 -8.48 5.81
CA TYR A 75 8.72 -8.21 4.67
C TYR A 75 8.96 -9.49 3.86
N ARG A 76 8.80 -9.40 2.54
CA ARG A 76 9.17 -10.44 1.59
C ARG A 76 10.46 -10.03 0.88
N ASP A 77 11.54 -10.77 1.16
CA ASP A 77 12.83 -10.57 0.52
C ASP A 77 13.15 -11.77 -0.40
N PHE A 78 13.05 -11.58 -1.68
CA PHE A 78 13.30 -12.61 -2.69
C PHE A 78 14.79 -12.80 -3.04
N ARG A 79 15.70 -12.04 -2.42
CA ARG A 79 17.14 -12.00 -2.78
C ARG A 79 17.95 -13.26 -2.48
N LYS A 80 17.39 -14.27 -1.82
CA LYS A 80 18.13 -15.50 -1.46
C LYS A 80 18.33 -16.49 -2.60
N LYS A 81 17.76 -16.27 -3.79
CA LYS A 81 18.14 -17.05 -5.00
C LYS A 81 19.02 -16.17 -5.86
N ALA A 82 20.28 -16.55 -5.98
CA ALA A 82 21.40 -15.80 -6.57
C ALA A 82 21.15 -15.19 -7.97
N ASP A 83 20.09 -15.57 -8.67
CA ASP A 83 19.86 -15.22 -10.07
C ASP A 83 18.74 -14.17 -10.29
N ARG A 84 18.23 -13.54 -9.22
CA ARG A 84 17.13 -12.56 -9.31
C ARG A 84 17.43 -11.30 -8.51
N VAL A 85 18.39 -10.54 -8.99
CA VAL A 85 18.90 -9.31 -8.34
C VAL A 85 17.86 -8.17 -8.31
N ASP A 86 16.85 -8.19 -9.19
CA ASP A 86 15.98 -7.04 -9.47
C ASP A 86 14.51 -7.19 -9.01
N LEU A 87 14.18 -8.17 -8.18
CA LEU A 87 12.82 -8.24 -7.66
C LEU A 87 12.62 -7.21 -6.56
N PRO A 88 11.58 -6.36 -6.66
CA PRO A 88 11.29 -5.36 -5.66
C PRO A 88 11.00 -6.04 -4.31
N LYS A 89 11.61 -5.51 -3.26
CA LYS A 89 11.27 -5.89 -1.90
C LYS A 89 9.86 -5.44 -1.61
N LYS A 90 9.02 -6.36 -1.18
CA LYS A 90 7.63 -6.08 -0.84
C LYS A 90 7.41 -6.24 0.66
N ARG A 91 6.42 -5.52 1.17
CA ARG A 91 5.93 -5.66 2.53
C ARG A 91 4.41 -5.64 2.56
N ALA A 92 3.84 -6.32 3.54
CA ALA A 92 2.41 -6.27 3.83
C ALA A 92 2.21 -5.83 5.28
N LYS A 93 1.24 -4.95 5.54
CA LYS A 93 0.80 -4.61 6.89
C LYS A 93 -0.15 -5.70 7.36
N VAL A 94 0.20 -6.39 8.43
CA VAL A 94 -0.50 -7.58 8.90
C VAL A 94 -0.70 -7.56 10.41
N PHE A 95 -1.62 -8.40 10.89
CA PHE A 95 -1.72 -8.79 12.29
C PHE A 95 -1.75 -10.31 12.39
N THR A 96 -1.36 -10.84 13.54
CA THR A 96 -1.41 -12.29 13.79
C THR A 96 -2.80 -12.70 14.24
N LYS A 97 -3.40 -13.65 13.51
CA LYS A 97 -4.68 -14.26 13.88
C LYS A 97 -4.52 -15.40 14.86
N SER A 98 -3.56 -16.30 14.60
CA SER A 98 -3.26 -17.42 15.48
C SER A 98 -1.81 -17.88 15.32
N ILE A 99 -1.31 -18.53 16.40
CA ILE A 99 -0.04 -19.24 16.38
C ILE A 99 -0.33 -20.65 16.94
N ASP A 100 -0.06 -21.63 16.11
CA ASP A 100 -0.12 -23.04 16.47
C ASP A 100 1.30 -23.59 16.57
N HIS A 101 1.54 -24.55 17.47
CA HIS A 101 2.83 -25.21 17.56
C HIS A 101 2.69 -26.70 17.86
N GLN A 102 3.59 -27.48 17.30
CA GLN A 102 3.68 -28.93 17.53
C GLN A 102 5.11 -29.30 17.92
N LYS A 103 5.22 -30.05 19.02
CA LYS A 103 6.49 -30.59 19.52
C LYS A 103 6.60 -32.04 19.11
N ASN A 104 7.67 -32.40 18.44
CA ASN A 104 8.03 -33.76 18.09
C ASN A 104 9.49 -34.04 18.53
N GLY A 105 9.63 -34.68 19.71
CA GLY A 105 10.94 -34.84 20.34
C GLY A 105 11.57 -33.50 20.69
N LEU A 106 12.77 -33.26 20.19
CA LEU A 106 13.48 -31.98 20.35
C LEU A 106 13.17 -30.96 19.24
N LYS A 107 12.34 -31.31 18.27
CA LYS A 107 11.95 -30.41 17.19
C LYS A 107 10.57 -29.79 17.49
N VAL A 108 10.50 -28.47 17.41
CA VAL A 108 9.25 -27.71 17.51
C VAL A 108 8.96 -27.04 16.18
N GLU A 109 7.76 -27.23 15.67
CA GLU A 109 7.25 -26.57 14.49
C GLU A 109 6.18 -25.56 14.90
N PHE A 110 6.29 -24.34 14.37
CA PHE A 110 5.34 -23.26 14.56
C PHE A 110 4.65 -22.94 13.25
N THR A 111 3.36 -22.69 13.34
CA THR A 111 2.54 -22.18 12.24
C THR A 111 1.87 -20.89 12.68
N ALA A 112 2.35 -19.75 12.15
CA ALA A 112 1.72 -18.45 12.37
C ALA A 112 0.79 -18.13 11.21
N LYS A 113 -0.48 -17.84 11.51
CA LYS A 113 -1.47 -17.35 10.54
C LYS A 113 -1.63 -15.86 10.72
N LEU A 114 -1.40 -15.10 9.66
CA LEU A 114 -1.47 -13.65 9.63
C LEU A 114 -2.56 -13.22 8.67
N GLU A 115 -3.19 -12.10 8.95
CA GLU A 115 -4.17 -11.47 8.05
C GLU A 115 -3.72 -10.05 7.69
N SER A 116 -4.02 -9.61 6.47
CA SER A 116 -3.77 -8.23 6.06
C SER A 116 -4.57 -7.26 6.92
N TYR A 117 -3.92 -6.17 7.32
CA TYR A 117 -4.54 -5.07 8.04
C TYR A 117 -4.87 -3.95 7.06
N GLU A 118 -6.09 -3.41 7.10
CA GLU A 118 -6.62 -2.37 6.22
C GLU A 118 -6.74 -2.80 4.75
N LEU A 119 -5.62 -3.05 4.07
CA LEU A 119 -5.60 -3.36 2.64
C LEU A 119 -5.00 -4.75 2.36
N PRO A 120 -5.59 -5.50 1.43
CA PRO A 120 -5.10 -6.85 1.08
C PRO A 120 -3.90 -6.82 0.13
N TYR A 121 -3.22 -5.69 -0.01
CA TYR A 121 -2.13 -5.51 -0.97
C TYR A 121 -0.77 -5.58 -0.29
N GLU A 122 0.22 -6.02 -1.05
CA GLU A 122 1.61 -5.79 -0.72
C GLU A 122 2.05 -4.46 -1.36
N GLU A 123 2.93 -3.73 -0.71
CA GLU A 123 3.50 -2.49 -1.22
C GLU A 123 5.03 -2.57 -1.35
N ASP A 124 5.62 -1.73 -2.18
CA ASP A 124 7.08 -1.56 -2.21
C ASP A 124 7.60 -1.17 -0.82
N THR A 125 8.75 -1.72 -0.42
CA THR A 125 9.42 -1.29 0.83
C THR A 125 10.00 0.11 0.73
N GLU A 126 10.32 0.56 -0.48
CA GLU A 126 10.91 1.87 -0.74
C GLU A 126 9.87 2.81 -1.34
N VAL A 127 9.93 4.09 -0.94
CA VAL A 127 9.15 5.15 -1.55
C VAL A 127 9.76 5.49 -2.89
N GLN A 128 8.96 5.40 -3.95
CA GLN A 128 9.34 5.87 -5.27
C GLN A 128 9.15 7.39 -5.34
N ARG A 129 10.02 8.06 -6.10
CA ARG A 129 9.98 9.52 -6.26
C ARG A 129 10.11 9.90 -7.72
N VAL A 130 9.31 10.87 -8.16
CA VAL A 130 9.42 11.48 -9.48
C VAL A 130 9.14 12.97 -9.39
N THR A 131 9.91 13.77 -10.16
CA THR A 131 9.78 15.22 -10.21
C THR A 131 9.49 15.66 -11.64
N TRP A 132 8.57 16.62 -11.83
CA TRP A 132 8.25 17.21 -13.14
C TRP A 132 7.66 18.61 -13.01
N THR A 133 7.51 19.33 -14.14
CA THR A 133 7.10 20.74 -14.12
C THR A 133 5.75 21.04 -14.80
N ALA A 134 5.28 20.22 -15.73
CA ALA A 134 4.03 20.48 -16.45
C ALA A 134 3.25 19.22 -16.70
N THR A 135 3.62 18.44 -17.71
CA THR A 135 3.00 17.15 -18.05
C THR A 135 4.00 16.05 -17.85
N HIS A 136 3.56 14.97 -17.21
CA HIS A 136 4.35 13.77 -17.00
C HIS A 136 3.60 12.53 -17.45
N SER A 137 4.26 11.72 -18.28
CA SER A 137 3.79 10.37 -18.60
C SER A 137 4.34 9.39 -17.57
N TRP A 138 3.46 8.78 -16.82
CA TRP A 138 3.84 7.90 -15.73
C TRP A 138 3.27 6.49 -15.91
N HIS A 139 4.09 5.47 -15.71
CA HIS A 139 3.69 4.08 -15.85
C HIS A 139 3.60 3.39 -14.49
N ASN A 140 2.37 3.03 -14.08
CA ASN A 140 2.13 2.22 -12.89
C ASN A 140 2.49 0.76 -13.17
N LYS A 141 3.65 0.32 -12.69
CA LYS A 141 4.13 -1.07 -12.79
C LYS A 141 3.53 -1.99 -11.71
N GLY A 142 2.78 -1.46 -10.77
CA GLY A 142 2.08 -2.22 -9.74
C GLY A 142 0.89 -2.99 -10.30
N GLY A 143 0.43 -3.98 -9.56
CA GLY A 143 -0.75 -4.79 -9.91
C GLY A 143 -2.07 -4.12 -9.56
N HIS A 144 -2.05 -2.94 -8.91
CA HIS A 144 -3.25 -2.24 -8.48
C HIS A 144 -3.16 -0.73 -8.77
N ARG A 145 -4.34 -0.07 -8.89
CA ARG A 145 -4.43 1.39 -9.04
C ARG A 145 -3.94 2.10 -7.77
N LEU A 146 -3.40 3.30 -7.91
CA LEU A 146 -3.13 4.19 -6.78
C LEU A 146 -4.29 5.15 -6.61
N ASP A 147 -5.02 4.97 -5.51
CA ASP A 147 -6.17 5.78 -5.16
C ASP A 147 -5.84 6.54 -3.87
N PRO A 148 -5.85 7.88 -3.89
CA PRO A 148 -5.39 8.70 -2.76
C PRO A 148 -6.19 8.49 -1.47
N ARG A 149 -7.39 7.91 -1.56
CA ARG A 149 -8.23 7.66 -0.39
C ARG A 149 -7.71 6.57 0.54
N TYR A 150 -6.85 5.68 0.04
CA TYR A 150 -6.33 4.53 0.80
C TYR A 150 -4.90 4.10 0.45
N CYS A 151 -4.32 4.67 -0.62
CA CYS A 151 -2.94 4.36 -0.99
C CYS A 151 -1.97 5.40 -0.44
N PRO A 152 -0.80 5.01 0.08
CA PRO A 152 0.22 5.94 0.52
C PRO A 152 0.82 6.66 -0.71
N MET A 153 0.37 7.88 -0.96
CA MET A 153 0.84 8.75 -2.02
C MET A 153 0.83 10.20 -1.55
N LYS A 154 1.91 10.90 -1.83
CA LYS A 154 2.10 12.29 -1.45
C LYS A 154 2.62 13.10 -2.61
N MET A 155 2.07 14.28 -2.81
CA MET A 155 2.55 15.23 -3.82
C MET A 155 2.90 16.55 -3.14
N THR A 156 4.11 17.02 -3.39
CA THR A 156 4.55 18.37 -3.00
C THR A 156 4.69 19.23 -4.25
N ILE A 157 3.99 20.35 -4.31
CA ILE A 157 4.02 21.27 -5.45
C ILE A 157 4.59 22.60 -4.98
N THR A 158 5.69 23.03 -5.61
CA THR A 158 6.30 24.34 -5.40
C THR A 158 5.96 25.23 -6.58
N VAL A 159 5.24 26.32 -6.31
CA VAL A 159 4.81 27.28 -7.33
C VAL A 159 6.00 28.19 -7.71
N SER A 160 6.36 28.21 -9.00
CA SER A 160 7.45 29.04 -9.54
C SER A 160 6.96 30.29 -10.27
N GLY A 161 5.65 30.39 -10.55
CA GLY A 161 5.02 31.56 -11.17
C GLY A 161 3.60 31.77 -10.64
N SER A 162 3.03 32.96 -10.82
CA SER A 162 1.68 33.28 -10.36
C SER A 162 0.60 32.65 -11.26
N GLY A 163 -0.57 32.35 -10.69
CA GLY A 163 -1.72 31.84 -11.41
C GLY A 163 -3.04 32.17 -10.72
N ALA A 164 -4.15 32.14 -11.45
CA ALA A 164 -5.49 32.35 -10.89
C ALA A 164 -6.00 31.13 -10.10
N GLU A 165 -5.49 29.96 -10.42
CA GLU A 165 -5.80 28.68 -9.80
C GLU A 165 -4.65 27.70 -9.97
N LEU A 166 -4.71 26.54 -9.32
CA LEU A 166 -3.76 25.45 -9.53
C LEU A 166 -4.51 24.13 -9.63
N LYS A 167 -4.27 23.34 -10.68
CA LYS A 167 -4.89 22.05 -10.91
C LYS A 167 -3.84 20.97 -11.14
N VAL A 168 -4.09 19.79 -10.60
CA VAL A 168 -3.42 18.54 -10.99
C VAL A 168 -4.47 17.57 -11.51
N LEU A 169 -4.25 17.07 -12.72
CA LEU A 169 -5.16 16.15 -13.39
C LEU A 169 -4.49 14.80 -13.54
N PHE A 170 -5.21 13.73 -13.20
CA PHE A 170 -4.85 12.34 -13.51
C PHE A 170 -5.70 11.87 -14.68
N ASN A 171 -5.07 11.59 -15.82
CA ASN A 171 -5.75 11.16 -17.04
C ASN A 171 -6.89 12.12 -17.47
N GLY A 172 -6.69 13.42 -17.28
CA GLY A 172 -7.67 14.45 -17.59
C GLY A 172 -8.73 14.70 -16.52
N GLN A 173 -8.75 13.92 -15.44
CA GLN A 173 -9.69 14.09 -14.33
C GLN A 173 -9.03 14.81 -13.15
N PRO A 174 -9.74 15.74 -12.47
CA PRO A 174 -9.16 16.45 -11.33
C PRO A 174 -8.77 15.50 -10.20
N TYR A 175 -7.50 15.53 -9.82
CA TYR A 175 -6.99 14.96 -8.57
C TYR A 175 -6.96 16.01 -7.48
N PHE A 176 -6.46 17.20 -7.82
CA PHE A 176 -6.37 18.36 -6.97
C PHE A 176 -6.73 19.61 -7.76
N TRP A 177 -7.52 20.49 -7.17
CA TRP A 177 -7.88 21.78 -7.78
C TRP A 177 -8.09 22.83 -6.69
N TYR A 178 -7.09 23.73 -6.54
CA TYR A 178 -7.18 24.91 -5.70
C TYR A 178 -7.76 26.07 -6.49
N LYS A 179 -8.89 26.62 -6.02
CA LYS A 179 -9.71 27.60 -6.79
C LYS A 179 -9.32 29.05 -6.59
N LYS A 180 -8.34 29.34 -5.75
CA LYS A 180 -7.87 30.69 -5.47
C LYS A 180 -6.53 30.94 -6.16
N SER A 181 -6.16 32.24 -6.24
CA SER A 181 -4.88 32.65 -6.81
C SER A 181 -3.69 32.06 -6.03
N VAL A 182 -2.66 31.72 -6.78
CA VAL A 182 -1.37 31.24 -6.26
C VAL A 182 -0.27 32.20 -6.64
N LYS A 183 0.77 32.26 -5.81
CA LYS A 183 1.92 33.15 -5.98
C LYS A 183 3.20 32.33 -6.04
N GLN A 184 4.22 32.87 -6.64
CA GLN A 184 5.56 32.31 -6.58
C GLN A 184 5.98 32.10 -5.11
N GLY A 185 6.51 30.91 -4.82
CA GLY A 185 6.92 30.48 -3.49
C GLY A 185 5.82 29.78 -2.67
N ASP A 186 4.57 29.75 -3.16
CA ASP A 186 3.54 28.93 -2.52
C ASP A 186 3.92 27.44 -2.61
N ILE A 187 3.73 26.70 -1.50
CA ILE A 187 3.99 25.26 -1.42
C ILE A 187 2.70 24.55 -1.05
N PHE A 188 2.29 23.62 -1.88
CA PHE A 188 1.16 22.72 -1.59
C PHE A 188 1.68 21.33 -1.23
N ILE A 189 1.10 20.73 -0.19
CA ILE A 189 1.32 19.35 0.20
C ILE A 189 -0.03 18.64 0.14
N ILE A 190 -0.12 17.61 -0.69
CA ILE A 190 -1.29 16.77 -0.86
C ILE A 190 -0.89 15.37 -0.40
N ASP A 191 -1.42 14.92 0.74
CA ASP A 191 -1.13 13.60 1.33
C ASP A 191 -2.43 12.80 1.39
N GLY A 192 -2.57 11.88 0.43
CA GLY A 192 -3.85 11.22 0.22
C GLY A 192 -4.97 12.21 -0.11
N THR A 193 -5.88 12.42 0.83
CA THR A 193 -6.99 13.38 0.73
C THR A 193 -6.75 14.69 1.48
N ASP A 194 -5.71 14.75 2.29
CA ASP A 194 -5.37 15.95 3.06
C ASP A 194 -4.59 16.93 2.20
N VAL A 195 -4.91 18.21 2.33
CA VAL A 195 -4.32 19.27 1.51
C VAL A 195 -3.90 20.45 2.38
N GLU A 196 -2.63 20.82 2.26
CA GLU A 196 -2.07 21.99 2.91
C GLU A 196 -1.48 22.97 1.88
N LYS A 197 -1.65 24.26 2.13
CA LYS A 197 -0.93 25.35 1.47
C LYS A 197 -0.10 26.09 2.50
N ASN A 198 1.23 26.14 2.31
CA ASN A 198 2.15 26.84 3.23
C ASN A 198 1.97 26.39 4.70
N ARG A 199 1.75 25.08 4.92
CA ARG A 199 1.48 24.45 6.24
C ARG A 199 0.10 24.74 6.86
N TYR A 200 -0.81 25.35 6.11
CA TYR A 200 -2.19 25.57 6.57
C TYR A 200 -3.14 24.71 5.76
N ASN A 201 -4.05 24.05 6.42
CA ASN A 201 -5.10 23.28 5.72
C ASN A 201 -5.89 24.20 4.79
N CYS A 202 -6.04 23.80 3.53
CA CYS A 202 -6.77 24.57 2.52
C CYS A 202 -7.85 23.74 1.81
N PHE A 203 -8.31 22.67 2.42
CA PHE A 203 -9.29 21.74 1.85
C PHE A 203 -10.60 22.44 1.43
N GLU A 204 -11.06 23.43 2.18
CA GLU A 204 -12.29 24.19 1.85
C GLU A 204 -12.15 25.01 0.55
N ASP A 205 -10.93 25.37 0.17
CA ASP A 205 -10.63 26.12 -1.04
C ASP A 205 -10.42 25.21 -2.26
N CYS A 206 -10.50 23.89 -2.05
CA CYS A 206 -10.22 22.88 -3.07
C CYS A 206 -11.49 22.26 -3.64
N HIS A 207 -11.39 21.67 -4.82
CA HIS A 207 -12.43 20.82 -5.38
C HIS A 207 -12.41 19.47 -4.68
N LYS A 208 -13.60 19.01 -4.25
CA LYS A 208 -13.79 17.80 -3.43
C LYS A 208 -13.83 16.48 -4.22
N GLN A 209 -13.46 16.50 -5.49
CA GLN A 209 -13.44 15.29 -6.33
C GLN A 209 -12.03 14.71 -6.39
N THR A 210 -11.90 13.42 -6.14
CA THR A 210 -10.62 12.71 -6.21
C THR A 210 -10.60 11.76 -7.40
N SER A 211 -9.54 11.80 -8.16
CA SER A 211 -9.22 10.82 -9.19
C SER A 211 -8.10 9.88 -8.74
N PHE A 212 -7.83 8.84 -9.51
CA PHE A 212 -6.82 7.84 -9.21
C PHE A 212 -5.93 7.56 -10.42
N LEU A 213 -4.75 7.01 -10.16
CA LEU A 213 -3.83 6.53 -11.18
C LEU A 213 -4.11 5.03 -11.42
N LYS A 214 -4.50 4.68 -12.64
CA LYS A 214 -4.76 3.29 -13.05
C LYS A 214 -3.47 2.48 -13.17
N THR A 215 -3.58 1.17 -13.28
CA THR A 215 -2.46 0.31 -13.71
C THR A 215 -2.06 0.62 -15.14
N GLY A 216 -0.77 0.51 -15.47
CA GLY A 216 -0.24 0.84 -16.79
C GLY A 216 -0.04 2.34 -17.00
N ASN A 217 -0.24 2.81 -18.22
CA ASN A 217 0.09 4.18 -18.62
C ASN A 217 -0.90 5.21 -18.07
N ASN A 218 -0.37 6.25 -17.48
CA ASN A 218 -1.09 7.42 -16.97
C ASN A 218 -0.45 8.71 -17.49
N ARG A 219 -1.27 9.75 -17.51
CA ARG A 219 -0.84 11.11 -17.76
C ARG A 219 -1.18 11.97 -16.55
N ILE A 220 -0.21 12.73 -16.07
CA ILE A 220 -0.35 13.67 -14.97
C ILE A 220 -0.07 15.06 -15.51
N ASP A 221 -1.04 15.95 -15.44
CA ASP A 221 -0.93 17.32 -15.93
C ASP A 221 -1.05 18.29 -14.75
N ILE A 222 -0.22 19.36 -14.79
CA ILE A 222 -0.33 20.49 -13.87
C ILE A 222 -0.70 21.72 -14.70
N GLN A 223 -1.73 22.45 -14.26
CA GLN A 223 -2.33 23.56 -14.96
C GLN A 223 -2.59 24.73 -14.02
N GLY A 224 -2.67 25.94 -14.57
CA GLY A 224 -3.04 27.16 -13.86
C GLY A 224 -1.90 28.00 -13.37
N ALA A 225 -0.75 27.41 -13.05
CA ALA A 225 0.48 28.11 -12.68
C ALA A 225 1.71 27.32 -13.09
N SER A 226 2.84 28.00 -13.25
CA SER A 226 4.14 27.33 -13.38
C SER A 226 4.58 26.78 -12.04
N CYS A 227 4.97 25.51 -11.99
CA CYS A 227 5.38 24.86 -10.76
C CYS A 227 6.27 23.65 -11.01
N GLU A 228 6.90 23.18 -9.95
CA GLU A 228 7.58 21.91 -9.86
C GLU A 228 6.82 21.01 -8.89
N ALA A 229 6.57 19.76 -9.28
CA ALA A 229 5.94 18.78 -8.44
C ALA A 229 6.87 17.61 -8.13
N LEU A 230 6.94 17.21 -6.86
CA LEU A 230 7.54 15.98 -6.38
C LEU A 230 6.41 15.02 -5.99
N PHE A 231 6.36 13.86 -6.61
CA PHE A 231 5.41 12.81 -6.30
C PHE A 231 6.11 11.63 -5.63
N GLU A 232 5.68 11.31 -4.43
CA GLU A 232 6.16 10.21 -3.61
C GLU A 232 5.05 9.17 -3.48
N TYR A 233 5.35 7.92 -3.82
CA TYR A 233 4.36 6.85 -3.84
C TYR A 233 5.00 5.48 -3.59
N ARG A 234 4.15 4.50 -3.27
CA ARG A 234 4.52 3.07 -3.26
C ARG A 234 3.62 2.32 -4.22
N LEU A 235 4.21 1.46 -5.04
CA LEU A 235 3.43 0.58 -5.90
C LEU A 235 2.74 -0.49 -5.06
N LEU A 236 1.53 -0.83 -5.43
CA LEU A 236 0.72 -1.86 -4.80
C LEU A 236 0.67 -3.11 -5.67
N TYR A 237 0.72 -4.27 -5.03
CA TYR A 237 0.71 -5.58 -5.66
C TYR A 237 -0.36 -6.47 -5.06
N LEU A 238 -1.02 -7.25 -5.92
CA LEU A 238 -2.02 -8.24 -5.52
C LEU A 238 -1.38 -9.51 -4.93
#